data_5934402ad86d6e5ee01bfebe9ce0ef54
#
_entry.id   5934402ad86d6e5ee01bfebe9ce0ef54
#
_cell.length_a   1.000
_cell.length_b   1.000
_cell.length_c   1.000
_cell.angle_alpha   90.00
_cell.angle_beta   90.00
_cell.angle_gamma   90.00
#
_symmetry.space_group_name_H-M   'P 1'
#
loop_
_entity.id
_entity.type
_entity.pdbx_description
1 polymer ?
#
loop_
_entity_poly.entity_id
_entity_poly.type
_entity_poly.pdbx_seq_one_letter_code
_entity_poly.pdbx_strand_id
1 'polypeptide(L)'
;MQKNNLYQVLEDKIGKEIGIYRRKWNEVLENDKIFDFPLHINFELIEGCNLRCEYCVCSVPLKKDRDTISFDKYKEIIDEGMKNKLPSIELNGINEPLLQKDIIKYIQYAHDSGILVISLHTNATLLNEEIAKKLIKSGLTLLIFSLDAVNKTTYEGIRKGANYKNTVKNIKKFLELKKEMGAEIPLTKVSFVLNKVNQNEFSEFYDFWKDEVDFISSSYFSNPFVDNEKYMNIEDKYRLKSNDVFMCREPFQRIFISSNGDICPCCSFFGKDIKIGNIYENSILESWNSDKMNRVRELVNNKNGNLIEACRKCIISH
;
A
#
# COMPACT_ATOMS: atom_id res chain seq x y z
N MET A 1 -18.46 -10.37 -6.61
CA MET A 1 -17.57 -9.56 -7.47
C MET A 1 -18.18 -8.19 -7.63
N GLN A 2 -17.59 -7.17 -7.05
CA GLN A 2 -18.04 -5.79 -7.28
C GLN A 2 -17.76 -5.42 -8.74
N LYS A 3 -18.83 -5.03 -9.45
CA LYS A 3 -18.78 -4.73 -10.90
C LYS A 3 -18.10 -3.40 -11.24
N ASN A 4 -17.78 -2.56 -10.25
CA ASN A 4 -17.20 -1.25 -10.50
C ASN A 4 -15.70 -1.29 -10.28
N ASN A 5 -14.95 -0.89 -11.30
CA ASN A 5 -13.52 -0.69 -11.20
C ASN A 5 -13.26 0.54 -10.30
N LEU A 6 -12.48 0.38 -9.24
CA LEU A 6 -12.09 1.47 -8.32
C LEU A 6 -11.69 2.74 -9.06
N TYR A 7 -10.86 2.61 -10.09
CA TYR A 7 -10.36 3.75 -10.83
C TYR A 7 -11.42 4.40 -11.73
N GLN A 8 -12.45 3.66 -12.17
CA GLN A 8 -13.59 4.25 -12.85
C GLN A 8 -14.40 5.13 -11.88
N VAL A 9 -14.64 4.64 -10.67
CA VAL A 9 -15.33 5.43 -9.64
C VAL A 9 -14.53 6.66 -9.24
N LEU A 10 -13.19 6.55 -9.16
CA LEU A 10 -12.32 7.71 -8.93
C LEU A 10 -12.36 8.70 -10.11
N GLU A 11 -12.37 8.21 -11.35
CA GLU A 11 -12.50 9.06 -12.55
C GLU A 11 -13.82 9.85 -12.54
N ASP A 12 -14.93 9.19 -12.21
CA ASP A 12 -16.25 9.79 -12.13
C ASP A 12 -16.31 10.90 -11.04
N LYS A 13 -15.54 10.78 -9.95
CA LYS A 13 -15.54 11.71 -8.82
C LYS A 13 -14.47 12.79 -8.88
N ILE A 14 -13.31 12.49 -9.40
CA ILE A 14 -12.13 13.38 -9.38
C ILE A 14 -11.90 13.99 -10.76
N GLY A 15 -12.10 13.23 -11.84
CA GLY A 15 -11.95 13.72 -13.21
C GLY A 15 -11.19 12.76 -14.13
N LYS A 16 -11.27 13.07 -15.43
CA LYS A 16 -10.73 12.26 -16.54
C LYS A 16 -9.22 12.00 -16.47
N GLU A 17 -8.48 12.79 -15.72
CA GLU A 17 -7.04 12.63 -15.50
C GLU A 17 -6.70 11.28 -14.86
N ILE A 18 -7.62 10.73 -14.05
CA ILE A 18 -7.52 9.37 -13.49
C ILE A 18 -7.48 8.33 -14.61
N GLY A 19 -8.34 8.44 -15.61
CA GLY A 19 -8.36 7.55 -16.78
C GLY A 19 -7.07 7.65 -17.60
N ILE A 20 -6.50 8.86 -17.74
CA ILE A 20 -5.20 9.05 -18.41
C ILE A 20 -4.09 8.32 -17.61
N TYR A 21 -4.07 8.50 -16.31
CA TYR A 21 -3.13 7.81 -15.41
C TYR A 21 -3.24 6.27 -15.56
N ARG A 22 -4.46 5.74 -15.56
CA ARG A 22 -4.69 4.29 -15.67
C ARG A 22 -4.30 3.73 -17.05
N ARG A 23 -4.51 4.48 -18.12
CA ARG A 23 -4.00 4.08 -19.44
C ARG A 23 -2.47 3.96 -19.44
N LYS A 24 -1.74 4.95 -18.89
CA LYS A 24 -0.28 4.86 -18.74
C LYS A 24 0.16 3.65 -17.93
N TRP A 25 -0.56 3.36 -16.82
CA TRP A 25 -0.31 2.17 -16.00
C TRP A 25 -0.44 0.88 -16.80
N ASN A 26 -1.49 0.78 -17.62
CA ASN A 26 -1.73 -0.39 -18.48
C ASN A 26 -0.71 -0.49 -19.62
N GLU A 27 -0.26 0.63 -20.19
CA GLU A 27 0.82 0.63 -21.20
C GLU A 27 2.11 0.00 -20.67
N VAL A 28 2.43 0.16 -19.38
CA VAL A 28 3.55 -0.54 -18.75
C VAL A 28 3.31 -2.06 -18.72
N LEU A 29 2.07 -2.47 -18.40
CA LEU A 29 1.72 -3.89 -18.29
C LEU A 29 1.71 -4.62 -19.64
N GLU A 30 1.24 -3.94 -20.68
CA GLU A 30 0.96 -4.51 -22.00
C GLU A 30 2.16 -4.40 -22.97
N ASN A 31 2.90 -3.29 -22.88
CA ASN A 31 3.88 -2.89 -23.90
C ASN A 31 5.31 -2.74 -23.36
N ASP A 32 5.59 -3.14 -22.12
CA ASP A 32 6.89 -2.98 -21.46
C ASP A 32 7.43 -1.53 -21.46
N LYS A 33 6.50 -0.54 -21.54
CA LYS A 33 6.86 0.86 -21.63
C LYS A 33 7.44 1.35 -20.31
N ILE A 34 8.58 2.02 -20.40
CA ILE A 34 9.20 2.73 -19.29
C ILE A 34 8.96 4.23 -19.48
N PHE A 35 8.37 4.89 -18.48
CA PHE A 35 8.24 6.35 -18.46
C PHE A 35 9.46 6.98 -17.81
N ASP A 36 9.74 8.24 -18.13
CA ASP A 36 10.91 8.98 -17.62
C ASP A 36 10.87 9.19 -16.10
N PHE A 37 9.69 9.07 -15.49
CA PHE A 37 9.45 9.21 -14.06
C PHE A 37 8.47 8.14 -13.58
N PRO A 38 8.53 7.68 -12.30
CA PRO A 38 7.58 6.70 -11.79
C PRO A 38 6.14 7.22 -11.84
N LEU A 39 5.20 6.30 -12.10
CA LEU A 39 3.77 6.58 -12.07
C LEU A 39 3.19 6.58 -10.66
N HIS A 40 3.95 6.08 -9.70
CA HIS A 40 3.52 5.95 -8.32
C HIS A 40 4.72 5.94 -7.36
N ILE A 41 4.57 6.58 -6.21
CA ILE A 41 5.56 6.54 -5.13
C ILE A 41 4.88 6.06 -3.85
N ASN A 42 5.40 4.99 -3.27
CA ASN A 42 5.05 4.57 -1.92
C ASN A 42 5.99 5.25 -0.90
N PHE A 43 5.45 5.85 0.15
CA PHE A 43 6.21 6.47 1.22
C PHE A 43 5.99 5.74 2.55
N GLU A 44 7.04 5.21 3.14
CA GLU A 44 7.04 4.85 4.55
C GLU A 44 7.50 6.08 5.36
N LEU A 45 6.55 6.96 5.71
CA LEU A 45 6.87 8.23 6.37
C LEU A 45 7.47 8.09 7.77
N ILE A 46 7.22 6.99 8.44
CA ILE A 46 7.69 6.68 9.79
C ILE A 46 7.92 5.18 9.95
N GLU A 47 8.99 4.79 10.61
CA GLU A 47 9.30 3.39 10.92
C GLU A 47 8.31 2.81 11.95
N GLY A 48 7.87 1.58 11.73
CA GLY A 48 7.24 0.74 12.73
C GLY A 48 5.71 0.78 12.78
N CYS A 49 5.15 -0.12 13.58
CA CYS A 49 3.72 -0.32 13.74
C CYS A 49 3.38 -0.48 15.23
N ASN A 50 2.19 -0.07 15.63
CA ASN A 50 1.68 -0.28 17.00
C ASN A 50 1.14 -1.69 17.24
N LEU A 51 0.99 -2.52 16.19
CA LEU A 51 0.61 -3.92 16.27
C LEU A 51 1.81 -4.86 16.12
N ARG A 52 1.58 -6.14 16.45
CA ARG A 52 2.56 -7.24 16.34
C ARG A 52 1.92 -8.42 15.64
N CYS A 53 1.42 -8.17 14.41
CA CYS A 53 0.77 -9.20 13.61
C CYS A 53 1.74 -10.38 13.40
N GLU A 54 1.28 -11.60 13.64
CA GLU A 54 2.15 -12.80 13.66
C GLU A 54 2.84 -13.07 12.31
N TYR A 55 2.27 -12.61 11.20
CA TYR A 55 2.81 -12.81 9.86
C TYR A 55 3.47 -11.56 9.27
N CYS A 56 3.59 -10.48 10.04
CA CYS A 56 4.14 -9.23 9.55
C CYS A 56 5.59 -9.03 10.01
N VAL A 57 6.43 -8.61 9.09
CA VAL A 57 7.84 -8.29 9.37
C VAL A 57 8.02 -7.10 10.31
N CYS A 58 6.98 -6.27 10.47
CA CYS A 58 6.96 -5.15 11.41
C CYS A 58 6.68 -5.59 12.87
N SER A 59 6.66 -6.91 13.16
CA SER A 59 6.37 -7.46 14.48
C SER A 59 7.52 -7.32 15.48
N VAL A 60 8.21 -6.17 15.45
CA VAL A 60 9.29 -5.81 16.39
C VAL A 60 8.84 -4.67 17.31
N PRO A 61 9.37 -4.57 18.53
CA PRO A 61 9.07 -3.45 19.42
C PRO A 61 9.38 -2.10 18.76
N LEU A 62 8.48 -1.12 18.98
CA LEU A 62 8.72 0.24 18.52
C LEU A 62 9.97 0.81 19.20
N LYS A 63 10.91 1.29 18.40
CA LYS A 63 12.06 2.04 18.89
C LYS A 63 11.59 3.41 19.40
N LYS A 64 12.34 3.99 20.34
CA LYS A 64 12.09 5.35 20.81
C LYS A 64 12.43 6.36 19.72
N ASP A 65 13.61 6.21 19.13
CA ASP A 65 14.10 7.02 18.02
C ASP A 65 13.85 6.24 16.72
N ARG A 66 12.78 6.60 16.02
CA ARG A 66 12.33 5.97 14.78
C ARG A 66 12.72 6.81 13.59
N ASP A 67 13.16 6.16 12.54
CA ASP A 67 13.39 6.83 11.28
C ASP A 67 12.08 7.45 10.78
N THR A 68 12.17 8.67 10.27
CA THR A 68 11.04 9.41 9.73
C THR A 68 11.49 10.34 8.61
N ILE A 69 10.71 10.41 7.56
CA ILE A 69 10.92 11.40 6.49
C ILE A 69 10.39 12.73 7.00
N SER A 70 11.25 13.75 7.05
CA SER A 70 10.84 15.09 7.45
C SER A 70 9.84 15.69 6.47
N PHE A 71 8.96 16.57 6.96
CA PHE A 71 7.98 17.22 6.08
C PHE A 71 8.64 18.05 4.98
N ASP A 72 9.77 18.70 5.26
CA ASP A 72 10.48 19.49 4.24
C ASP A 72 11.06 18.59 3.14
N LYS A 73 11.68 17.46 3.50
CA LYS A 73 12.16 16.49 2.51
C LYS A 73 11.01 15.89 1.69
N TYR A 74 9.87 15.60 2.33
CA TYR A 74 8.68 15.15 1.62
C TYR A 74 8.19 16.18 0.60
N LYS A 75 8.14 17.47 0.97
CA LYS A 75 7.78 18.55 0.05
C LYS A 75 8.68 18.59 -1.18
N GLU A 76 10.02 18.52 -0.98
CA GLU A 76 10.97 18.48 -2.09
C GLU A 76 10.65 17.37 -3.08
N ILE A 77 10.30 16.16 -2.58
CA ILE A 77 9.97 15.02 -3.42
C ILE A 77 8.63 15.21 -4.15
N ILE A 78 7.62 15.74 -3.47
CA ILE A 78 6.33 16.05 -4.11
C ILE A 78 6.49 17.12 -5.19
N ASP A 79 7.26 18.17 -4.93
CA ASP A 79 7.54 19.23 -5.89
C ASP A 79 8.30 18.72 -7.12
N GLU A 80 9.29 17.85 -6.92
CA GLU A 80 9.97 17.12 -8.01
C GLU A 80 8.97 16.26 -8.79
N GLY A 81 8.13 15.50 -8.06
CA GLY A 81 7.08 14.67 -8.64
C GLY A 81 6.13 15.48 -9.51
N MET A 82 5.67 16.66 -9.06
CA MET A 82 4.75 17.50 -9.81
C MET A 82 5.40 18.10 -11.07
N LYS A 83 6.67 18.47 -11.03
CA LYS A 83 7.43 18.88 -12.23
C LYS A 83 7.46 17.76 -13.28
N ASN A 84 7.46 16.50 -12.85
CA ASN A 84 7.47 15.31 -13.69
C ASN A 84 6.07 14.68 -13.87
N LYS A 85 4.99 15.35 -13.43
CA LYS A 85 3.59 14.92 -13.55
C LYS A 85 3.30 13.59 -12.85
N LEU A 86 3.85 13.38 -11.63
CA LEU A 86 3.56 12.26 -10.77
C LEU A 86 2.05 12.19 -10.45
N PRO A 87 1.33 11.14 -10.86
CA PRO A 87 -0.13 11.13 -10.69
C PRO A 87 -0.57 10.55 -9.35
N SER A 88 0.25 9.75 -8.69
CA SER A 88 -0.21 8.93 -7.57
C SER A 88 0.85 8.70 -6.51
N ILE A 89 0.41 8.72 -5.24
CA ILE A 89 1.23 8.32 -4.08
C ILE A 89 0.43 7.44 -3.13
N GLU A 90 1.17 6.67 -2.34
CA GLU A 90 0.64 5.89 -1.23
C GLU A 90 1.47 6.16 0.03
N LEU A 91 0.81 6.51 1.13
CA LEU A 91 1.46 6.93 2.37
C LEU A 91 1.52 5.78 3.37
N ASN A 92 2.02 4.64 2.93
CA ASN A 92 2.33 3.50 3.79
C ASN A 92 3.42 2.61 3.18
N GLY A 93 4.07 1.87 4.04
CA GLY A 93 5.03 0.83 3.74
C GLY A 93 4.83 -0.34 4.70
N ILE A 94 5.89 -0.71 5.39
CA ILE A 94 5.88 -1.73 6.43
C ILE A 94 5.73 -1.04 7.79
N ASN A 95 4.62 -0.30 7.96
CA ASN A 95 4.39 0.53 9.14
C ASN A 95 2.88 0.69 9.43
N GLU A 96 2.55 1.44 10.47
CA GLU A 96 1.23 2.05 10.65
C GLU A 96 1.35 3.57 10.44
N PRO A 97 0.80 4.11 9.35
CA PRO A 97 1.00 5.52 8.99
C PRO A 97 0.36 6.50 9.97
N LEU A 98 -0.69 6.10 10.72
CA LEU A 98 -1.30 6.96 11.75
C LEU A 98 -0.41 7.17 12.99
N LEU A 99 0.77 6.51 13.05
CA LEU A 99 1.82 6.86 14.01
C LEU A 99 2.54 8.17 13.65
N GLN A 100 2.47 8.60 12.38
CA GLN A 100 2.95 9.92 11.97
C GLN A 100 1.93 10.98 12.40
N LYS A 101 2.29 11.75 13.44
CA LYS A 101 1.37 12.72 14.06
C LYS A 101 0.86 13.79 13.08
N ASP A 102 1.70 14.15 12.12
CA ASP A 102 1.41 15.19 11.12
C ASP A 102 0.90 14.62 9.79
N ILE A 103 0.46 13.35 9.73
CA ILE A 103 0.03 12.66 8.50
C ILE A 103 -0.94 13.48 7.67
N ILE A 104 -1.85 14.22 8.32
CA ILE A 104 -2.82 15.10 7.67
C ILE A 104 -2.13 16.19 6.85
N LYS A 105 -1.07 16.78 7.38
CA LYS A 105 -0.28 17.81 6.70
C LYS A 105 0.42 17.28 5.44
N TYR A 106 0.91 16.03 5.49
CA TYR A 106 1.51 15.36 4.33
C TYR A 106 0.46 15.10 3.24
N ILE A 107 -0.72 14.63 3.61
CA ILE A 107 -1.83 14.41 2.67
C ILE A 107 -2.28 15.72 2.02
N GLN A 108 -2.52 16.75 2.83
CA GLN A 108 -2.96 18.07 2.34
C GLN A 108 -1.95 18.67 1.37
N TYR A 109 -0.64 18.61 1.71
CA TYR A 109 0.37 19.14 0.81
C TYR A 109 0.38 18.44 -0.56
N ALA A 110 0.30 17.11 -0.59
CA ALA A 110 0.23 16.38 -1.84
C ALA A 110 -1.02 16.71 -2.64
N HIS A 111 -2.18 16.82 -1.97
CA HIS A 111 -3.44 17.20 -2.59
C HIS A 111 -3.36 18.61 -3.21
N ASP A 112 -2.92 19.60 -2.43
CA ASP A 112 -2.83 21.00 -2.84
C ASP A 112 -1.79 21.20 -3.96
N SER A 113 -0.76 20.32 -4.01
CA SER A 113 0.22 20.30 -5.09
C SER A 113 -0.32 19.69 -6.39
N GLY A 114 -1.46 18.98 -6.35
CA GLY A 114 -2.11 18.41 -7.54
C GLY A 114 -1.92 16.92 -7.77
N ILE A 115 -1.45 16.16 -6.78
CA ILE A 115 -1.44 14.69 -6.87
C ILE A 115 -2.87 14.18 -7.00
N LEU A 116 -3.15 13.36 -8.02
CA LEU A 116 -4.50 12.91 -8.35
C LEU A 116 -4.99 11.79 -7.41
N VAL A 117 -4.11 10.83 -7.09
CA VAL A 117 -4.46 9.69 -6.24
C VAL A 117 -3.55 9.67 -5.02
N ILE A 118 -4.14 9.87 -3.86
CA ILE A 118 -3.46 9.78 -2.56
C ILE A 118 -4.14 8.68 -1.77
N SER A 119 -3.42 7.59 -1.51
CA SER A 119 -3.94 6.44 -0.78
C SER A 119 -3.22 6.24 0.56
N LEU A 120 -3.96 5.67 1.52
CA LEU A 120 -3.49 5.37 2.86
C LEU A 120 -4.03 4.01 3.30
N HIS A 121 -3.15 3.09 3.73
CA HIS A 121 -3.55 1.87 4.42
C HIS A 121 -3.37 2.04 5.93
N THR A 122 -4.33 1.59 6.71
CA THR A 122 -4.25 1.62 8.17
C THR A 122 -4.85 0.38 8.81
N ASN A 123 -4.31 -0.02 9.95
CA ASN A 123 -4.93 -1.04 10.81
C ASN A 123 -6.13 -0.50 11.61
N ALA A 124 -6.45 0.78 11.46
CA ALA A 124 -7.57 1.52 12.06
C ALA A 124 -7.63 1.54 13.60
N THR A 125 -6.64 1.00 14.32
CA THR A 125 -6.65 0.99 15.79
C THR A 125 -6.44 2.37 16.39
N LEU A 126 -5.75 3.26 15.67
CA LEU A 126 -5.50 4.66 16.06
C LEU A 126 -6.50 5.64 15.46
N LEU A 127 -7.46 5.17 14.67
CA LEU A 127 -8.45 5.98 13.97
C LEU A 127 -9.56 6.42 14.93
N ASN A 128 -9.32 7.51 15.64
CA ASN A 128 -10.35 8.16 16.47
C ASN A 128 -11.18 9.15 15.64
N GLU A 129 -12.23 9.71 16.26
CA GLU A 129 -13.16 10.64 15.61
C GLU A 129 -12.47 11.92 15.10
N GLU A 130 -11.50 12.44 15.82
CA GLU A 130 -10.75 13.64 15.44
C GLU A 130 -9.91 13.39 14.19
N ILE A 131 -9.15 12.28 14.16
CA ILE A 131 -8.35 11.86 13.02
C ILE A 131 -9.26 11.55 11.84
N ALA A 132 -10.39 10.87 12.05
CA ALA A 132 -11.38 10.58 11.01
C ALA A 132 -11.87 11.84 10.30
N LYS A 133 -12.32 12.85 11.07
CA LYS A 133 -12.78 14.15 10.52
C LYS A 133 -11.68 14.87 9.73
N LYS A 134 -10.43 14.82 10.22
CA LYS A 134 -9.29 15.43 9.53
C LYS A 134 -8.95 14.68 8.23
N LEU A 135 -8.95 13.34 8.23
CA LEU A 135 -8.72 12.53 7.04
C LEU A 135 -9.78 12.78 5.95
N ILE A 136 -11.07 12.88 6.34
CA ILE A 136 -12.17 13.16 5.40
C ILE A 136 -11.96 14.52 4.69
N LYS A 137 -11.40 15.52 5.38
CA LYS A 137 -11.17 16.87 4.84
C LYS A 137 -9.80 17.07 4.19
N SER A 138 -8.91 16.07 4.21
CA SER A 138 -7.49 16.26 3.88
C SER A 138 -7.14 16.22 2.39
N GLY A 139 -8.11 15.86 1.52
CA GLY A 139 -7.82 15.56 0.12
C GLY A 139 -7.34 14.11 -0.11
N LEU A 140 -7.38 13.25 0.92
CA LEU A 140 -7.18 11.81 0.74
C LEU A 140 -8.20 11.26 -0.27
N THR A 141 -7.77 10.44 -1.23
CA THR A 141 -8.68 9.90 -2.25
C THR A 141 -9.11 8.47 -1.97
N LEU A 142 -8.28 7.71 -1.25
CA LEU A 142 -8.56 6.31 -0.93
C LEU A 142 -8.04 5.96 0.48
N LEU A 143 -8.93 5.49 1.33
CA LEU A 143 -8.59 4.96 2.66
C LEU A 143 -8.85 3.46 2.70
N ILE A 144 -7.81 2.69 3.04
CA ILE A 144 -7.86 1.23 3.04
C ILE A 144 -7.68 0.73 4.48
N PHE A 145 -8.67 0.00 4.97
CA PHE A 145 -8.64 -0.63 6.28
C PHE A 145 -8.15 -2.07 6.17
N SER A 146 -7.06 -2.39 6.86
CA SER A 146 -6.49 -3.73 6.89
C SER A 146 -7.11 -4.54 8.02
N LEU A 147 -7.91 -5.57 7.70
CA LEU A 147 -8.68 -6.33 8.70
C LEU A 147 -8.30 -7.81 8.83
N ASP A 148 -8.43 -8.63 7.80
CA ASP A 148 -8.06 -10.06 7.71
C ASP A 148 -8.93 -11.05 8.48
N ALA A 149 -10.03 -10.63 9.11
CA ALA A 149 -10.99 -11.53 9.74
C ALA A 149 -12.31 -10.82 10.03
N VAL A 150 -13.38 -11.60 10.18
CA VAL A 150 -14.68 -11.16 10.71
C VAL A 150 -14.91 -11.69 12.13
N ASN A 151 -14.23 -12.77 12.50
CA ASN A 151 -14.30 -13.34 13.82
C ASN A 151 -13.28 -12.69 14.77
N LYS A 152 -13.73 -12.32 15.98
CA LYS A 152 -12.87 -11.70 17.01
C LYS A 152 -11.63 -12.54 17.33
N THR A 153 -11.82 -13.84 17.53
CA THR A 153 -10.73 -14.75 17.94
C THR A 153 -9.66 -14.84 16.85
N THR A 154 -10.07 -14.98 15.59
CA THR A 154 -9.18 -15.01 14.43
C THR A 154 -8.47 -13.67 14.26
N TYR A 155 -9.23 -12.57 14.33
CA TYR A 155 -8.66 -11.22 14.18
C TYR A 155 -7.58 -10.93 15.22
N GLU A 156 -7.90 -11.07 16.52
CA GLU A 156 -6.98 -10.79 17.62
C GLU A 156 -5.84 -11.81 17.68
N GLY A 157 -6.08 -13.03 17.17
CA GLY A 157 -5.06 -14.06 16.97
C GLY A 157 -4.01 -13.68 15.93
N ILE A 158 -4.44 -13.12 14.79
CA ILE A 158 -3.56 -12.68 13.70
C ILE A 158 -2.92 -11.33 14.04
N ARG A 159 -3.74 -10.34 14.45
CA ARG A 159 -3.32 -8.95 14.68
C ARG A 159 -3.06 -8.68 16.15
N LYS A 160 -1.98 -9.26 16.67
CA LYS A 160 -1.59 -9.13 18.08
C LYS A 160 -1.48 -7.68 18.51
N GLY A 161 -2.18 -7.35 19.60
CA GLY A 161 -2.26 -5.99 20.14
C GLY A 161 -3.48 -5.19 19.66
N ALA A 162 -4.21 -5.69 18.66
CA ALA A 162 -5.48 -5.09 18.25
C ALA A 162 -6.66 -5.60 19.12
N ASN A 163 -7.72 -4.78 19.19
CA ASN A 163 -9.00 -5.17 19.74
C ASN A 163 -10.06 -5.10 18.63
N TYR A 164 -10.64 -6.23 18.26
CA TYR A 164 -11.59 -6.35 17.15
C TYR A 164 -12.76 -5.39 17.25
N LYS A 165 -13.43 -5.37 18.42
CA LYS A 165 -14.61 -4.52 18.65
C LYS A 165 -14.28 -3.03 18.48
N ASN A 166 -13.15 -2.59 19.02
CA ASN A 166 -12.71 -1.20 18.91
C ASN A 166 -12.34 -0.84 17.47
N THR A 167 -11.62 -1.73 16.77
CA THR A 167 -11.25 -1.50 15.37
C THR A 167 -12.47 -1.36 14.46
N VAL A 168 -13.42 -2.30 14.56
CA VAL A 168 -14.68 -2.23 13.80
C VAL A 168 -15.47 -0.98 14.16
N LYS A 169 -15.55 -0.61 15.45
CA LYS A 169 -16.18 0.64 15.89
C LYS A 169 -15.54 1.87 15.26
N ASN A 170 -14.20 1.93 15.23
CA ASN A 170 -13.48 3.06 14.62
C ASN A 170 -13.80 3.20 13.14
N ILE A 171 -13.81 2.07 12.40
CA ILE A 171 -14.14 2.06 10.97
C ILE A 171 -15.58 2.51 10.75
N LYS A 172 -16.55 1.93 11.49
CA LYS A 172 -17.96 2.32 11.36
C LYS A 172 -18.18 3.79 11.69
N LYS A 173 -17.48 4.31 12.71
CA LYS A 173 -17.55 5.74 13.04
C LYS A 173 -16.98 6.63 11.93
N PHE A 174 -15.89 6.20 11.27
CA PHE A 174 -15.37 6.90 10.08
C PHE A 174 -16.41 6.95 8.96
N LEU A 175 -17.05 5.82 8.65
CA LEU A 175 -18.07 5.73 7.59
C LEU A 175 -19.30 6.59 7.91
N GLU A 176 -19.75 6.57 9.16
CA GLU A 176 -20.84 7.45 9.65
C GLU A 176 -20.48 8.93 9.47
N LEU A 177 -19.31 9.36 9.94
CA LEU A 177 -18.83 10.73 9.78
C LEU A 177 -18.69 11.15 8.33
N LYS A 178 -18.15 10.26 7.45
CA LYS A 178 -18.08 10.53 6.03
C LYS A 178 -19.45 10.81 5.44
N LYS A 179 -20.45 10.00 5.80
CA LYS A 179 -21.85 10.18 5.37
C LYS A 179 -22.46 11.46 5.93
N GLU A 180 -22.32 11.73 7.23
CA GLU A 180 -22.81 12.94 7.88
C GLU A 180 -22.24 14.22 7.26
N MET A 181 -20.97 14.17 6.84
CA MET A 181 -20.29 15.30 6.20
C MET A 181 -20.60 15.42 4.70
N GLY A 182 -21.38 14.51 4.11
CA GLY A 182 -21.67 14.46 2.69
C GLY A 182 -20.42 14.29 1.81
N ALA A 183 -19.36 13.68 2.35
CA ALA A 183 -18.10 13.56 1.65
C ALA A 183 -18.10 12.35 0.67
N GLU A 184 -17.83 12.62 -0.59
CA GLU A 184 -17.72 11.57 -1.60
C GLU A 184 -16.38 10.84 -1.56
N ILE A 185 -15.31 11.54 -1.21
CA ILE A 185 -13.95 11.01 -0.97
C ILE A 185 -13.55 11.25 0.50
N PRO A 186 -12.60 10.45 1.04
CA PRO A 186 -11.93 9.33 0.37
C PRO A 186 -12.89 8.16 0.09
N LEU A 187 -12.68 7.45 -1.03
CA LEU A 187 -13.27 6.15 -1.19
C LEU A 187 -12.73 5.21 -0.10
N THR A 188 -13.56 4.29 0.35
CA THR A 188 -13.23 3.38 1.43
C THR A 188 -13.08 1.96 0.94
N LYS A 189 -12.07 1.26 1.42
CA LYS A 189 -11.82 -0.13 1.07
C LYS A 189 -11.44 -0.94 2.30
N VAL A 190 -11.98 -2.15 2.44
CA VAL A 190 -11.43 -3.15 3.36
C VAL A 190 -10.57 -4.13 2.60
N SER A 191 -9.43 -4.48 3.19
CA SER A 191 -8.44 -5.41 2.64
C SER A 191 -8.34 -6.64 3.52
N PHE A 192 -8.30 -7.82 2.88
CA PHE A 192 -8.24 -9.13 3.52
C PHE A 192 -7.09 -9.95 2.93
N VAL A 193 -6.09 -10.29 3.73
CA VAL A 193 -5.00 -11.18 3.33
C VAL A 193 -5.39 -12.63 3.65
N LEU A 194 -5.72 -13.37 2.59
CA LEU A 194 -6.09 -14.78 2.67
C LEU A 194 -4.89 -15.63 3.09
N ASN A 195 -5.08 -16.42 4.14
CA ASN A 195 -4.12 -17.39 4.63
C ASN A 195 -4.84 -18.61 5.23
N LYS A 196 -4.11 -19.65 5.60
CA LYS A 196 -4.67 -20.90 6.16
C LYS A 196 -5.60 -20.69 7.36
N VAL A 197 -5.34 -19.67 8.18
CA VAL A 197 -6.08 -19.44 9.44
C VAL A 197 -7.44 -18.82 9.19
N ASN A 198 -7.55 -17.93 8.18
CA ASN A 198 -8.74 -17.11 7.95
C ASN A 198 -9.49 -17.37 6.63
N GLN A 199 -8.98 -18.23 5.75
CA GLN A 199 -9.53 -18.43 4.40
C GLN A 199 -11.02 -18.78 4.39
N ASN A 200 -11.52 -19.47 5.42
CA ASN A 200 -12.93 -19.87 5.51
C ASN A 200 -13.85 -18.73 5.99
N GLU A 201 -13.29 -17.63 6.49
CA GLU A 201 -14.06 -16.46 6.94
C GLU A 201 -14.32 -15.44 5.82
N PHE A 202 -13.72 -15.59 4.66
CA PHE A 202 -13.79 -14.54 3.61
C PHE A 202 -15.21 -14.30 3.10
N SER A 203 -16.05 -15.33 2.97
CA SER A 203 -17.44 -15.15 2.53
C SER A 203 -18.25 -14.33 3.54
N GLU A 204 -18.13 -14.65 4.84
CA GLU A 204 -18.81 -13.93 5.91
C GLU A 204 -18.25 -12.49 6.04
N PHE A 205 -16.93 -12.33 5.89
CA PHE A 205 -16.29 -11.01 5.85
C PHE A 205 -16.81 -10.15 4.71
N TYR A 206 -16.96 -10.72 3.51
CA TYR A 206 -17.52 -10.03 2.36
C TYR A 206 -18.96 -9.60 2.62
N ASP A 207 -19.81 -10.50 3.13
CA ASP A 207 -21.20 -10.21 3.43
C ASP A 207 -21.36 -9.14 4.52
N PHE A 208 -20.44 -9.09 5.48
CA PHE A 208 -20.45 -8.08 6.55
C PHE A 208 -20.08 -6.67 6.04
N TRP A 209 -19.19 -6.55 5.04
CA TRP A 209 -18.66 -5.25 4.61
C TRP A 209 -19.20 -4.75 3.27
N LYS A 210 -19.85 -5.58 2.44
CA LYS A 210 -20.24 -5.25 1.06
C LYS A 210 -21.16 -4.04 0.89
N ASP A 211 -21.98 -3.74 1.91
CA ASP A 211 -22.91 -2.63 1.90
C ASP A 211 -22.43 -1.45 2.78
N GLU A 212 -21.30 -1.61 3.45
CA GLU A 212 -20.73 -0.62 4.37
C GLU A 212 -19.60 0.23 3.72
N VAL A 213 -18.79 -0.37 2.84
CA VAL A 213 -17.63 0.27 2.22
C VAL A 213 -17.76 0.31 0.70
N ASP A 214 -17.01 1.21 0.06
CA ASP A 214 -17.04 1.32 -1.40
C ASP A 214 -16.42 0.09 -2.09
N PHE A 215 -15.39 -0.53 -1.49
CA PHE A 215 -14.68 -1.68 -2.07
C PHE A 215 -14.23 -2.71 -1.04
N ILE A 216 -14.16 -3.96 -1.48
CA ILE A 216 -13.55 -5.07 -0.74
C ILE A 216 -12.48 -5.68 -1.64
N SER A 217 -11.29 -5.94 -1.10
CA SER A 217 -10.22 -6.64 -1.80
C SER A 217 -9.68 -7.78 -0.98
N SER A 218 -9.27 -8.84 -1.65
CA SER A 218 -8.48 -9.91 -1.05
C SER A 218 -7.17 -10.08 -1.82
N SER A 219 -6.12 -10.45 -1.11
CA SER A 219 -4.84 -10.88 -1.68
C SER A 219 -4.40 -12.14 -0.97
N TYR A 220 -3.55 -12.92 -1.61
CA TYR A 220 -2.95 -14.07 -0.95
C TYR A 220 -1.82 -13.63 -0.04
N PHE A 221 -1.62 -14.40 1.02
CA PHE A 221 -0.50 -14.19 1.92
C PHE A 221 0.81 -14.49 1.20
N SER A 222 1.69 -13.50 1.20
CA SER A 222 3.08 -13.65 0.80
C SER A 222 3.93 -13.83 2.06
N ASN A 223 4.62 -14.96 2.18
CA ASN A 223 5.34 -15.31 3.40
C ASN A 223 6.71 -14.63 3.47
N PRO A 224 6.90 -13.61 4.32
CA PRO A 224 8.21 -12.97 4.50
C PRO A 224 9.19 -13.83 5.33
N PHE A 225 8.69 -14.89 5.97
CA PHE A 225 9.47 -15.81 6.78
C PHE A 225 9.36 -17.20 6.17
N VAL A 226 10.41 -17.68 5.54
CA VAL A 226 10.45 -18.96 4.80
C VAL A 226 9.90 -20.14 5.63
N ASP A 227 10.00 -20.09 6.96
CA ASP A 227 9.63 -21.18 7.86
C ASP A 227 8.26 -21.02 8.54
N ASN A 228 7.43 -20.03 8.17
CA ASN A 228 6.14 -19.78 8.81
C ASN A 228 5.01 -20.60 8.15
N GLU A 229 5.04 -21.92 8.31
CA GLU A 229 4.04 -22.84 7.75
C GLU A 229 2.62 -22.64 8.28
N LYS A 230 2.46 -21.97 9.44
CA LYS A 230 1.14 -21.72 10.05
C LYS A 230 0.18 -20.98 9.12
N TYR A 231 0.70 -20.05 8.33
CA TYR A 231 -0.09 -19.18 7.44
C TYR A 231 -0.04 -19.60 5.97
N MET A 232 0.84 -20.54 5.64
CA MET A 232 0.93 -21.18 4.32
C MET A 232 -0.22 -22.20 4.11
N ASN A 233 -0.19 -22.93 3.04
CA ASN A 233 -1.14 -24.01 2.73
C ASN A 233 -2.61 -23.54 2.66
N ILE A 234 -2.86 -22.53 1.84
CA ILE A 234 -4.21 -22.14 1.43
C ILE A 234 -4.82 -23.31 0.63
N GLU A 235 -6.12 -23.60 0.83
CA GLU A 235 -6.82 -24.62 0.03
C GLU A 235 -6.70 -24.32 -1.47
N ASP A 236 -6.58 -25.36 -2.30
CA ASP A 236 -6.36 -25.22 -3.76
C ASP A 236 -7.39 -24.34 -4.48
N LYS A 237 -8.62 -24.27 -3.96
CA LYS A 237 -9.65 -23.38 -4.50
C LYS A 237 -9.30 -21.88 -4.41
N TYR A 238 -8.36 -21.50 -3.52
CA TYR A 238 -7.89 -20.15 -3.32
C TYR A 238 -6.49 -19.91 -3.89
N ARG A 239 -5.79 -20.96 -4.34
CA ARG A 239 -4.45 -20.81 -4.94
C ARG A 239 -4.54 -20.23 -6.35
N LEU A 240 -3.65 -19.30 -6.65
CA LEU A 240 -3.35 -18.96 -8.04
C LEU A 240 -2.70 -20.19 -8.68
N LYS A 241 -3.15 -20.58 -9.86
CA LYS A 241 -2.54 -21.68 -10.62
C LYS A 241 -1.11 -21.26 -10.96
N SER A 242 -0.13 -21.96 -10.45
CA SER A 242 1.30 -21.65 -10.46
C SER A 242 1.99 -21.77 -11.82
N ASN A 243 1.26 -21.93 -12.93
CA ASN A 243 1.85 -22.10 -14.25
C ASN A 243 2.12 -20.78 -15.00
N ASP A 244 1.72 -19.64 -14.43
CA ASP A 244 2.02 -18.36 -15.05
C ASP A 244 3.42 -17.91 -14.62
N VAL A 245 4.28 -17.72 -15.62
CA VAL A 245 5.62 -17.15 -15.43
C VAL A 245 5.44 -15.80 -14.75
N PHE A 246 5.89 -15.69 -13.49
CA PHE A 246 5.79 -14.47 -12.71
C PHE A 246 6.60 -13.36 -13.38
N MET A 247 5.90 -12.41 -13.99
CA MET A 247 6.49 -11.20 -14.55
C MET A 247 6.19 -10.03 -13.60
N CYS A 248 7.20 -9.57 -12.87
CA CYS A 248 7.07 -8.43 -11.97
C CYS A 248 7.08 -7.12 -12.75
N ARG A 249 6.04 -6.32 -12.63
CA ARG A 249 5.95 -4.99 -13.25
C ARG A 249 6.23 -3.82 -12.28
N GLU A 250 6.43 -4.11 -11.01
CA GLU A 250 6.69 -3.10 -9.98
C GLU A 250 7.82 -2.11 -10.36
N PRO A 251 9.02 -2.57 -10.80
CA PRO A 251 10.13 -1.68 -11.16
C PRO A 251 9.87 -0.77 -12.38
N PHE A 252 8.79 -1.01 -13.11
CA PHE A 252 8.41 -0.23 -14.29
C PHE A 252 7.32 0.79 -14.00
N GLN A 253 6.67 0.69 -12.83
CA GLN A 253 5.52 1.52 -12.49
C GLN A 253 5.76 2.41 -11.29
N ARG A 254 6.55 1.94 -10.31
CA ARG A 254 6.70 2.61 -9.02
C ARG A 254 8.07 2.49 -8.40
N ILE A 255 8.25 3.31 -7.37
CA ILE A 255 9.33 3.17 -6.38
C ILE A 255 8.73 3.16 -4.98
N PHE A 256 9.53 2.68 -4.04
CA PHE A 256 9.26 2.72 -2.62
C PHE A 256 10.35 3.54 -1.92
N ILE A 257 9.94 4.45 -1.03
CA ILE A 257 10.84 5.25 -0.20
C ILE A 257 10.62 4.83 1.26
N SER A 258 11.65 4.25 1.86
CA SER A 258 11.61 3.84 3.27
C SER A 258 11.85 5.01 4.21
N SER A 259 11.48 4.85 5.47
CA SER A 259 11.55 5.90 6.50
C SER A 259 12.95 6.46 6.75
N ASN A 260 14.02 5.70 6.45
CA ASN A 260 15.42 6.14 6.49
C ASN A 260 15.87 6.85 5.19
N GLY A 261 14.97 7.02 4.23
CA GLY A 261 15.23 7.68 2.95
C GLY A 261 15.73 6.79 1.83
N ASP A 262 15.91 5.49 2.03
CA ASP A 262 16.34 4.59 0.97
C ASP A 262 15.25 4.46 -0.11
N ILE A 263 15.67 4.56 -1.37
CA ILE A 263 14.81 4.40 -2.55
C ILE A 263 14.99 2.97 -3.07
N CYS A 264 13.86 2.25 -3.20
CA CYS A 264 13.80 0.86 -3.60
C CYS A 264 12.89 0.68 -4.84
N PRO A 265 13.10 -0.37 -5.67
CA PRO A 265 12.41 -0.54 -6.95
C PRO A 265 10.96 -1.02 -6.80
N CYS A 266 10.52 -1.43 -5.61
CA CYS A 266 9.17 -1.93 -5.35
C CYS A 266 8.81 -1.86 -3.86
N CYS A 267 7.52 -2.00 -3.55
CA CYS A 267 6.99 -1.99 -2.18
C CYS A 267 7.03 -3.37 -1.48
N SER A 268 7.55 -4.41 -2.12
CA SER A 268 7.74 -5.73 -1.49
C SER A 268 8.66 -5.62 -0.28
N PHE A 269 8.39 -6.42 0.74
CA PHE A 269 9.28 -6.52 1.90
C PHE A 269 10.74 -6.79 1.48
N PHE A 270 10.94 -7.75 0.60
CA PHE A 270 12.27 -8.09 0.08
C PHE A 270 12.86 -6.99 -0.82
N GLY A 271 12.01 -6.16 -1.43
CA GLY A 271 12.44 -5.04 -2.26
C GLY A 271 13.28 -4.01 -1.52
N LYS A 272 13.13 -3.91 -0.19
CA LYS A 272 13.95 -3.04 0.67
C LYS A 272 15.45 -3.41 0.66
N ASP A 273 15.78 -4.64 0.31
CA ASP A 273 17.17 -5.08 0.18
C ASP A 273 17.83 -4.58 -1.12
N ILE A 274 17.03 -4.00 -2.04
CA ILE A 274 17.50 -3.46 -3.32
C ILE A 274 17.52 -1.94 -3.26
N LYS A 275 18.61 -1.37 -2.76
CA LYS A 275 18.77 0.08 -2.69
C LYS A 275 19.24 0.64 -4.04
N ILE A 276 18.41 1.45 -4.70
CA ILE A 276 18.72 2.13 -5.97
C ILE A 276 19.18 3.58 -5.78
N GLY A 277 18.92 4.18 -4.63
CA GLY A 277 19.31 5.53 -4.24
C GLY A 277 18.90 5.86 -2.81
N ASN A 278 19.10 7.12 -2.41
CA ASN A 278 18.61 7.66 -1.14
C ASN A 278 18.17 9.11 -1.34
N ILE A 279 17.02 9.51 -0.78
CA ILE A 279 16.42 10.85 -0.98
C ILE A 279 17.29 12.01 -0.48
N TYR A 280 18.26 11.73 0.39
CA TYR A 280 19.19 12.74 0.90
C TYR A 280 20.44 12.90 0.01
N GLU A 281 20.63 12.00 -0.96
CA GLU A 281 21.80 11.95 -1.86
C GLU A 281 21.42 12.13 -3.32
N ASN A 282 20.23 11.65 -3.71
CA ASN A 282 19.78 11.57 -5.10
C ASN A 282 18.38 12.15 -5.25
N SER A 283 18.07 12.71 -6.42
CA SER A 283 16.70 12.98 -6.82
C SER A 283 15.96 11.68 -7.16
N ILE A 284 14.64 11.76 -7.22
CA ILE A 284 13.80 10.63 -7.67
C ILE A 284 14.08 10.31 -9.14
N LEU A 285 14.24 11.33 -9.97
CA LEU A 285 14.53 11.19 -11.40
C LEU A 285 15.86 10.45 -11.64
N GLU A 286 16.92 10.84 -10.90
CA GLU A 286 18.22 10.15 -10.98
C GLU A 286 18.13 8.70 -10.54
N SER A 287 17.47 8.43 -9.40
CA SER A 287 17.32 7.07 -8.88
C SER A 287 16.48 6.18 -9.80
N TRP A 288 15.38 6.73 -10.37
CA TRP A 288 14.51 6.04 -11.31
C TRP A 288 15.22 5.63 -12.60
N ASN A 289 16.16 6.46 -13.09
CA ASN A 289 16.92 6.25 -14.33
C ASN A 289 18.33 5.71 -14.07
N SER A 290 18.67 5.34 -12.84
CA SER A 290 19.99 4.84 -12.47
C SER A 290 20.31 3.48 -13.13
N ASP A 291 21.60 3.21 -13.31
CA ASP A 291 22.08 1.90 -13.81
C ASP A 291 21.60 0.76 -12.91
N LYS A 292 21.50 0.98 -11.58
CA LYS A 292 20.98 -0.01 -10.64
C LYS A 292 19.52 -0.35 -10.94
N MET A 293 18.66 0.65 -11.14
CA MET A 293 17.27 0.44 -11.49
C MET A 293 17.10 -0.22 -12.84
N ASN A 294 17.88 0.22 -13.84
CA ASN A 294 17.87 -0.35 -15.19
C ASN A 294 18.33 -1.81 -15.18
N ARG A 295 19.31 -2.16 -14.34
CA ARG A 295 19.73 -3.55 -14.16
C ARG A 295 18.63 -4.42 -13.55
N VAL A 296 17.87 -3.90 -12.57
CA VAL A 296 16.71 -4.62 -12.00
C VAL A 296 15.67 -4.87 -13.10
N ARG A 297 15.33 -3.84 -13.88
CA ARG A 297 14.37 -3.95 -14.99
C ARG A 297 14.80 -4.97 -16.03
N GLU A 298 16.06 -4.90 -16.45
CA GLU A 298 16.63 -5.84 -17.43
C GLU A 298 16.50 -7.30 -16.96
N LEU A 299 16.92 -7.60 -15.72
CA LEU A 299 16.86 -8.95 -15.17
C LEU A 299 15.42 -9.45 -15.04
N VAL A 300 14.50 -8.60 -14.59
CA VAL A 300 13.08 -8.97 -14.43
C VAL A 300 12.43 -9.19 -15.80
N ASN A 301 12.71 -8.32 -16.79
CA ASN A 301 12.14 -8.40 -18.13
C ASN A 301 12.62 -9.65 -18.89
N ASN A 302 13.89 -10.01 -18.72
CA ASN A 302 14.48 -11.21 -19.30
C ASN A 302 14.15 -12.51 -18.53
N LYS A 303 13.18 -12.47 -17.58
CA LYS A 303 12.80 -13.59 -16.72
C LYS A 303 13.91 -14.11 -15.81
N ASN A 304 14.94 -13.31 -15.60
CA ASN A 304 16.12 -13.60 -14.79
C ASN A 304 16.06 -12.91 -13.41
N GLY A 305 14.87 -12.49 -12.97
CA GLY A 305 14.67 -11.84 -11.66
C GLY A 305 15.17 -12.70 -10.49
N ASN A 306 15.16 -14.02 -10.63
CA ASN A 306 15.72 -14.97 -9.66
C ASN A 306 17.22 -14.81 -9.38
N LEU A 307 17.97 -14.14 -10.27
CA LEU A 307 19.38 -13.79 -10.05
C LEU A 307 19.55 -12.65 -9.03
N ILE A 308 18.50 -11.90 -8.74
CA ILE A 308 18.46 -10.94 -7.63
C ILE A 308 17.92 -11.68 -6.42
N GLU A 309 18.72 -11.80 -5.36
CA GLU A 309 18.34 -12.57 -4.16
C GLU A 309 17.00 -12.12 -3.57
N ALA A 310 16.77 -10.83 -3.44
CA ALA A 310 15.51 -10.26 -2.96
C ALA A 310 14.31 -10.64 -3.83
N CYS A 311 14.44 -10.58 -5.16
CA CYS A 311 13.39 -11.00 -6.09
C CYS A 311 13.15 -12.51 -6.03
N ARG A 312 14.21 -13.32 -5.88
CA ARG A 312 14.10 -14.77 -5.72
C ARG A 312 13.31 -15.12 -4.45
N LYS A 313 13.62 -14.47 -3.32
CA LYS A 313 12.85 -14.63 -2.07
C LYS A 313 11.38 -14.23 -2.25
N CYS A 314 11.13 -13.12 -2.95
CA CYS A 314 9.77 -12.64 -3.24
C CYS A 314 8.99 -13.66 -4.09
N ILE A 315 9.58 -14.23 -5.14
CA ILE A 315 8.94 -15.25 -5.99
C ILE A 315 8.59 -16.51 -5.20
N ILE A 316 9.49 -16.97 -4.33
CA ILE A 316 9.27 -18.17 -3.52
C ILE A 316 8.19 -17.95 -2.44
N SER A 317 8.01 -16.69 -2.00
CA SER A 317 7.04 -16.32 -0.94
C SER A 317 5.58 -16.27 -1.43
N HIS A 318 5.34 -16.33 -2.74
CA HIS A 318 4.01 -16.32 -3.38
C HIS A 318 3.64 -17.72 -3.85
#